data_818aa6a0b129c95f0e4998b00accf179
#
_entry.id   818aa6a0b129c95f0e4998b00accf179
#
_cell.length_a   1.000
_cell.length_b   1.000
_cell.length_c   1.000
_cell.angle_alpha   90.00
_cell.angle_beta   90.00
_cell.angle_gamma   90.00
#
_symmetry.space_group_name_H-M   'P 1'
#
loop_
_entity.id
_entity.type
_entity.pdbx_description
1 polymer ?
#
loop_
_entity_poly.entity_id
_entity_poly.type
_entity_poly.pdbx_seq_one_letter_code
_entity_poly.pdbx_strand_id
1 'polypeptide(L)'
;QKFTVKNGGTVLEPTAPVKEGYTLTGWTKGGSVKYNFADPVNADLVLYAMWDKKQSVTVERTVVFVANGGTFADGKNRMEFMVADGAVLTQPEKPTRTDFTFGGWMLRGAEYDFTRPVKEDLVLEAQWNANSGIEIFTVTFMANGGTPEPLTQIVKKNGTAQKPIDVKKEGFTLKGWTLDGVAYNFTTAVTANIVLKAQWEANAGVTVRKVTYVAN
;
A
#
# COMPACT_ATOMS: atom_id res chain seq x y z
N GLN A 1 -13.33 -8.95 44.25
CA GLN A 1 -13.54 -10.28 44.85
C GLN A 1 -12.89 -10.33 46.24
N LYS A 2 -13.45 -11.08 47.16
CA LYS A 2 -12.88 -11.35 48.46
C LYS A 2 -12.80 -12.85 48.68
N PHE A 3 -11.70 -13.32 49.19
CA PHE A 3 -11.43 -14.73 49.51
C PHE A 3 -11.02 -14.85 50.97
N THR A 4 -11.41 -15.94 51.61
CA THR A 4 -10.95 -16.28 52.95
C THR A 4 -10.03 -17.49 52.83
N VAL A 5 -8.82 -17.39 53.37
CA VAL A 5 -7.85 -18.48 53.36
C VAL A 5 -7.39 -18.75 54.79
N LYS A 6 -7.02 -20.00 55.10
CA LYS A 6 -6.41 -20.37 56.37
C LYS A 6 -5.05 -19.69 56.49
N ASN A 7 -4.67 -19.25 57.68
CA ASN A 7 -3.34 -18.71 57.95
C ASN A 7 -2.24 -19.67 57.47
N GLY A 8 -1.31 -19.15 56.65
CA GLY A 8 -0.29 -19.96 55.98
C GLY A 8 -0.75 -20.67 54.71
N GLY A 9 -2.05 -20.59 54.34
CA GLY A 9 -2.54 -21.10 53.06
C GLY A 9 -2.26 -20.17 51.90
N THR A 10 -2.46 -20.62 50.67
CA THR A 10 -2.31 -19.84 49.43
C THR A 10 -3.67 -19.37 48.91
N VAL A 11 -3.68 -18.27 48.15
CA VAL A 11 -4.86 -17.79 47.45
C VAL A 11 -4.75 -18.09 45.97
N LEU A 12 -5.86 -18.50 45.33
CA LEU A 12 -5.90 -18.70 43.91
C LEU A 12 -5.95 -17.36 43.16
N GLU A 13 -5.30 -17.31 41.99
CA GLU A 13 -5.40 -16.15 41.14
C GLU A 13 -6.86 -15.98 40.67
N PRO A 14 -7.42 -14.78 40.84
CA PRO A 14 -8.80 -14.53 40.41
C PRO A 14 -8.92 -14.47 38.91
N THR A 15 -10.14 -14.67 38.43
CA THR A 15 -10.45 -14.44 36.99
C THR A 15 -9.98 -13.05 36.60
N ALA A 16 -9.23 -12.97 35.48
CA ALA A 16 -8.63 -11.73 35.00
C ALA A 16 -9.74 -10.68 34.73
N PRO A 17 -9.69 -9.52 35.40
CA PRO A 17 -10.57 -8.41 35.08
C PRO A 17 -10.24 -7.83 33.70
N VAL A 18 -11.19 -7.15 33.08
CA VAL A 18 -11.00 -6.46 31.79
C VAL A 18 -10.92 -4.96 32.04
N LYS A 19 -9.92 -4.32 31.42
CA LYS A 19 -9.77 -2.87 31.35
C LYS A 19 -9.50 -2.49 29.89
N GLU A 20 -10.41 -1.70 29.32
CA GLU A 20 -10.29 -1.26 27.93
C GLU A 20 -8.98 -0.51 27.66
N GLY A 21 -8.29 -0.84 26.59
CA GLY A 21 -7.00 -0.27 26.22
C GLY A 21 -5.79 -0.76 27.04
N TYR A 22 -5.98 -1.76 27.92
CA TYR A 22 -4.92 -2.29 28.76
C TYR A 22 -4.87 -3.83 28.74
N THR A 23 -3.70 -4.37 29.05
CA THR A 23 -3.47 -5.81 29.29
C THR A 23 -3.13 -6.02 30.75
N LEU A 24 -3.81 -6.94 31.43
CA LEU A 24 -3.45 -7.34 32.78
C LEU A 24 -2.08 -8.04 32.75
N THR A 25 -1.13 -7.57 33.55
CA THR A 25 0.21 -8.16 33.63
C THR A 25 0.46 -8.90 34.95
N GLY A 26 -0.44 -8.82 35.86
CA GLY A 26 -0.39 -9.52 37.14
C GLY A 26 -1.06 -8.73 38.27
N TRP A 27 -0.71 -9.08 39.51
CA TRP A 27 -1.23 -8.50 40.71
C TRP A 27 -0.08 -8.05 41.62
N THR A 28 -0.29 -7.05 42.46
CA THR A 28 0.72 -6.52 43.38
C THR A 28 0.08 -6.20 44.74
N LYS A 29 0.87 -6.27 45.81
CA LYS A 29 0.51 -5.74 47.15
C LYS A 29 0.64 -4.21 47.24
N GLY A 30 1.19 -3.61 46.21
CA GLY A 30 1.56 -2.21 46.06
C GLY A 30 2.94 -2.09 45.39
N GLY A 31 3.13 -1.03 44.56
CA GLY A 31 4.36 -0.84 43.82
C GLY A 31 4.45 -1.72 42.55
N SER A 32 5.69 -2.02 42.12
CA SER A 32 5.97 -2.68 40.82
C SER A 32 6.24 -4.18 40.88
N VAL A 33 6.30 -4.76 42.11
CA VAL A 33 6.58 -6.19 42.27
C VAL A 33 5.32 -7.01 42.14
N LYS A 34 5.36 -8.00 41.28
CA LYS A 34 4.24 -8.94 41.09
C LYS A 34 4.08 -9.84 42.30
N TYR A 35 2.83 -10.05 42.74
CA TYR A 35 2.48 -11.02 43.75
C TYR A 35 2.59 -12.45 43.20
N ASN A 36 3.25 -13.30 43.99
CA ASN A 36 3.32 -14.73 43.67
C ASN A 36 2.21 -15.46 44.44
N PHE A 37 1.26 -16.05 43.72
CA PHE A 37 0.11 -16.79 44.27
C PHE A 37 0.50 -18.10 44.96
N ALA A 38 1.75 -18.54 44.86
CA ALA A 38 2.30 -19.65 45.63
C ALA A 38 2.76 -19.24 47.06
N ASP A 39 2.84 -17.94 47.35
CA ASP A 39 3.29 -17.45 48.64
C ASP A 39 2.20 -17.66 49.70
N PRO A 40 2.56 -18.05 50.94
CA PRO A 40 1.61 -18.20 52.04
C PRO A 40 1.03 -16.85 52.50
N VAL A 41 -0.26 -16.84 52.76
CA VAL A 41 -0.96 -15.68 53.28
C VAL A 41 -0.99 -15.75 54.81
N ASN A 42 -0.20 -14.90 55.47
CA ASN A 42 -0.04 -14.87 56.95
C ASN A 42 -0.71 -13.66 57.63
N ALA A 43 -1.31 -12.78 56.82
CA ALA A 43 -2.06 -11.62 57.29
C ALA A 43 -3.06 -11.19 56.21
N ASP A 44 -4.03 -10.36 56.60
CA ASP A 44 -4.93 -9.74 55.63
C ASP A 44 -4.12 -8.99 54.56
N LEU A 45 -4.47 -9.19 53.28
CA LEU A 45 -3.79 -8.55 52.17
C LEU A 45 -4.79 -8.02 51.12
N VAL A 46 -4.38 -6.97 50.44
CA VAL A 46 -5.07 -6.42 49.30
C VAL A 46 -4.18 -6.53 48.09
N LEU A 47 -4.71 -7.09 47.00
CA LEU A 47 -4.00 -7.20 45.74
C LEU A 47 -4.62 -6.26 44.72
N TYR A 48 -3.75 -5.49 44.07
CA TYR A 48 -4.10 -4.54 43.01
C TYR A 48 -3.67 -5.08 41.66
N ALA A 49 -4.55 -4.99 40.67
CA ALA A 49 -4.25 -5.38 39.31
C ALA A 49 -3.19 -4.44 38.70
N MET A 50 -2.19 -5.04 38.06
CA MET A 50 -1.16 -4.33 37.29
C MET A 50 -1.57 -4.33 35.81
N TRP A 51 -1.42 -3.16 35.19
CA TRP A 51 -1.90 -2.96 33.83
C TRP A 51 -0.83 -2.34 32.94
N ASP A 52 -0.60 -2.95 31.78
CA ASP A 52 0.15 -2.32 30.71
C ASP A 52 -0.81 -1.76 29.67
N LYS A 53 -0.55 -0.53 29.20
CA LYS A 53 -1.30 0.08 28.12
C LYS A 53 -1.03 -0.69 26.83
N LYS A 54 -2.09 -1.13 26.15
CA LYS A 54 -1.94 -1.73 24.82
C LYS A 54 -1.33 -0.71 23.87
N GLN A 55 -0.22 -1.08 23.23
CA GLN A 55 0.30 -0.27 22.14
C GLN A 55 -0.68 -0.34 20.97
N SER A 56 -1.15 0.82 20.53
CA SER A 56 -1.87 0.93 19.26
C SER A 56 -0.82 0.87 18.15
N VAL A 57 -0.77 -0.23 17.42
CA VAL A 57 -0.01 -0.30 16.16
C VAL A 57 -0.87 0.36 15.10
N THR A 58 -0.50 1.56 14.69
CA THR A 58 -1.09 2.19 13.51
C THR A 58 -0.49 1.52 12.28
N VAL A 59 -1.32 0.85 11.50
CA VAL A 59 -0.93 0.38 10.17
C VAL A 59 -0.96 1.58 9.25
N GLU A 60 0.13 1.84 8.55
CA GLU A 60 0.22 2.89 7.54
C GLU A 60 0.13 2.29 6.13
N ARG A 61 -0.39 3.07 5.21
CA ARG A 61 -0.53 2.75 3.79
C ARG A 61 0.23 3.76 2.96
N THR A 62 0.93 3.29 1.95
CA THR A 62 1.60 4.15 0.97
C THR A 62 0.61 4.56 -0.11
N VAL A 63 0.48 5.85 -0.36
CA VAL A 63 -0.32 6.41 -1.45
C VAL A 63 0.58 7.19 -2.38
N VAL A 64 0.58 6.80 -3.63
CA VAL A 64 1.38 7.41 -4.69
C VAL A 64 0.47 8.08 -5.70
N PHE A 65 0.73 9.33 -6.04
CA PHE A 65 0.13 10.04 -7.15
C PHE A 65 1.14 10.17 -8.28
N VAL A 66 0.78 9.71 -9.46
CA VAL A 66 1.61 9.76 -10.67
C VAL A 66 0.99 10.72 -11.66
N ALA A 67 1.74 11.74 -12.07
CA ALA A 67 1.24 12.75 -13.00
C ALA A 67 1.07 12.24 -14.46
N ASN A 68 1.53 11.04 -14.78
CA ASN A 68 1.32 10.32 -16.05
C ASN A 68 1.56 11.21 -17.30
N GLY A 69 2.75 11.81 -17.39
CA GLY A 69 3.14 12.72 -18.47
C GLY A 69 2.88 14.20 -18.19
N GLY A 70 2.27 14.53 -17.05
CA GLY A 70 2.21 15.86 -16.49
C GLY A 70 3.26 16.10 -15.42
N THR A 71 3.20 17.26 -14.78
CA THR A 71 4.07 17.66 -13.67
C THR A 71 3.25 18.35 -12.57
N PHE A 72 3.63 18.11 -11.32
CA PHE A 72 3.13 18.85 -10.17
C PHE A 72 3.79 20.24 -10.08
N ALA A 73 3.30 21.11 -9.21
CA ALA A 73 3.80 22.47 -9.05
C ALA A 73 5.30 22.53 -8.68
N ASP A 74 5.83 21.50 -8.01
CA ASP A 74 7.25 21.34 -7.67
C ASP A 74 8.11 20.79 -8.81
N GLY A 75 7.54 20.60 -10.00
CA GLY A 75 8.22 20.08 -11.19
C GLY A 75 8.38 18.56 -11.22
N LYS A 76 7.94 17.85 -10.17
CA LYS A 76 8.00 16.38 -10.13
C LYS A 76 6.83 15.75 -10.88
N ASN A 77 7.00 14.49 -11.24
CA ASN A 77 5.96 13.66 -11.88
C ASN A 77 5.32 12.65 -10.92
N ARG A 78 5.74 12.65 -9.65
CA ARG A 78 5.30 11.71 -8.62
C ARG A 78 5.24 12.40 -7.26
N MET A 79 4.21 12.09 -6.47
CA MET A 79 4.09 12.43 -5.05
C MET A 79 3.80 11.15 -4.27
N GLU A 80 4.30 11.05 -3.04
CA GLU A 80 4.11 9.88 -2.17
C GLU A 80 3.80 10.33 -0.75
N PHE A 81 2.81 9.70 -0.13
CA PHE A 81 2.35 9.97 1.22
C PHE A 81 2.16 8.67 1.99
N MET A 82 2.45 8.72 3.30
CA MET A 82 2.04 7.70 4.25
C MET A 82 0.75 8.16 4.93
N VAL A 83 -0.26 7.30 4.95
CA VAL A 83 -1.55 7.58 5.61
C VAL A 83 -1.93 6.43 6.52
N ALA A 84 -2.64 6.71 7.61
CA ALA A 84 -3.14 5.65 8.49
C ALA A 84 -4.15 4.75 7.74
N ASP A 85 -4.11 3.44 8.02
CA ASP A 85 -5.12 2.51 7.49
C ASP A 85 -6.53 2.98 7.86
N GLY A 86 -7.39 3.13 6.87
CA GLY A 86 -8.74 3.67 7.03
C GLY A 86 -8.88 5.18 6.96
N ALA A 87 -7.79 5.93 6.77
CA ALA A 87 -7.88 7.36 6.50
C ALA A 87 -8.56 7.63 5.15
N VAL A 88 -9.19 8.79 5.04
CA VAL A 88 -9.76 9.30 3.79
C VAL A 88 -8.75 10.29 3.19
N LEU A 89 -8.48 10.18 1.88
CA LEU A 89 -7.52 11.05 1.22
C LEU A 89 -8.13 12.41 0.90
N THR A 90 -7.33 13.46 1.11
CA THR A 90 -7.60 14.75 0.47
C THR A 90 -7.01 14.73 -0.93
N GLN A 91 -7.80 15.15 -1.92
CA GLN A 91 -7.32 15.26 -3.29
C GLN A 91 -6.16 16.27 -3.37
N PRO A 92 -4.99 15.88 -3.93
CA PRO A 92 -3.88 16.81 -4.08
C PRO A 92 -4.15 17.85 -5.16
N GLU A 93 -3.30 18.89 -5.23
CA GLU A 93 -3.32 19.82 -6.35
C GLU A 93 -3.18 19.09 -7.67
N LYS A 94 -3.95 19.57 -8.67
CA LYS A 94 -3.96 18.96 -10.01
C LYS A 94 -2.59 19.17 -10.67
N PRO A 95 -1.98 18.15 -11.25
CA PRO A 95 -0.82 18.32 -12.08
C PRO A 95 -1.18 19.10 -13.36
N THR A 96 -0.18 19.63 -14.03
CA THR A 96 -0.33 20.33 -15.31
C THR A 96 0.34 19.56 -16.44
N ARG A 97 -0.20 19.68 -17.63
CA ARG A 97 0.36 19.09 -18.84
C ARG A 97 0.02 19.97 -20.05
N THR A 98 1.05 20.41 -20.79
CA THR A 98 0.86 21.23 -22.00
C THR A 98 -0.01 20.50 -23.02
N ASP A 99 -0.97 21.22 -23.60
CA ASP A 99 -1.93 20.71 -24.60
C ASP A 99 -2.96 19.69 -24.07
N PHE A 100 -3.03 19.49 -22.76
CA PHE A 100 -3.99 18.54 -22.17
C PHE A 100 -4.72 19.15 -20.97
N THR A 101 -5.94 18.69 -20.76
CA THR A 101 -6.76 19.00 -19.58
C THR A 101 -6.78 17.79 -18.64
N PHE A 102 -6.59 18.04 -17.36
CA PHE A 102 -6.66 16.99 -16.33
C PHE A 102 -8.07 16.39 -16.25
N GLY A 103 -8.16 15.08 -16.38
CA GLY A 103 -9.42 14.31 -16.44
C GLY A 103 -9.80 13.63 -15.14
N GLY A 104 -8.91 13.59 -14.13
CA GLY A 104 -9.16 12.93 -12.84
C GLY A 104 -8.02 12.01 -12.41
N TRP A 105 -8.18 11.43 -11.23
CA TRP A 105 -7.27 10.42 -10.68
C TRP A 105 -7.85 9.03 -10.87
N MET A 106 -7.07 8.11 -11.44
CA MET A 106 -7.48 6.74 -11.73
C MET A 106 -6.76 5.75 -10.84
N LEU A 107 -7.51 4.80 -10.29
CA LEU A 107 -7.00 3.60 -9.65
C LEU A 107 -7.30 2.41 -10.54
N ARG A 108 -6.27 1.75 -11.08
CA ARG A 108 -6.44 0.55 -11.94
C ARG A 108 -7.44 0.77 -13.08
N GLY A 109 -7.44 1.96 -13.68
CA GLY A 109 -8.30 2.31 -14.81
C GLY A 109 -9.70 2.81 -14.48
N ALA A 110 -10.11 2.84 -13.22
CA ALA A 110 -11.36 3.44 -12.75
C ALA A 110 -11.10 4.75 -12.02
N GLU A 111 -12.02 5.70 -12.11
CA GLU A 111 -11.93 6.95 -11.36
C GLU A 111 -11.93 6.68 -9.85
N TYR A 112 -10.99 7.31 -9.13
CA TYR A 112 -10.85 7.11 -7.70
C TYR A 112 -11.83 7.98 -6.92
N ASP A 113 -12.57 7.34 -6.01
CA ASP A 113 -13.49 7.99 -5.10
C ASP A 113 -12.76 8.41 -3.81
N PHE A 114 -12.49 9.69 -3.67
CA PHE A 114 -11.81 10.29 -2.51
C PHE A 114 -12.63 10.27 -1.22
N THR A 115 -13.88 9.82 -1.23
CA THR A 115 -14.68 9.63 0.00
C THR A 115 -14.43 8.29 0.67
N ARG A 116 -13.76 7.36 -0.01
CA ARG A 116 -13.50 6.01 0.49
C ARG A 116 -12.27 5.94 1.39
N PRO A 117 -12.31 5.13 2.45
CA PRO A 117 -11.15 4.92 3.31
C PRO A 117 -10.07 4.10 2.59
N VAL A 118 -8.81 4.46 2.79
CA VAL A 118 -7.63 3.74 2.28
C VAL A 118 -7.44 2.47 3.09
N LYS A 119 -7.47 1.30 2.43
CA LYS A 119 -7.32 -0.01 3.06
C LYS A 119 -6.15 -0.83 2.48
N GLU A 120 -5.52 -0.34 1.45
CA GLU A 120 -4.35 -0.93 0.78
C GLU A 120 -3.42 0.18 0.29
N ASP A 121 -2.21 -0.18 -0.13
CA ASP A 121 -1.32 0.75 -0.82
C ASP A 121 -1.92 1.11 -2.18
N LEU A 122 -1.87 2.39 -2.54
CA LEU A 122 -2.51 2.93 -3.74
C LEU A 122 -1.49 3.57 -4.66
N VAL A 123 -1.66 3.32 -5.97
CA VAL A 123 -1.03 4.11 -7.03
C VAL A 123 -2.16 4.75 -7.84
N LEU A 124 -2.27 6.07 -7.73
CA LEU A 124 -3.27 6.87 -8.43
C LEU A 124 -2.60 7.60 -9.59
N GLU A 125 -3.09 7.37 -10.80
CA GLU A 125 -2.51 7.93 -12.02
C GLU A 125 -3.42 9.01 -12.59
N ALA A 126 -2.82 10.13 -13.01
CA ALA A 126 -3.54 11.20 -13.67
C ALA A 126 -4.05 10.74 -15.03
N GLN A 127 -5.33 11.01 -15.31
CA GLN A 127 -5.89 10.90 -16.66
C GLN A 127 -5.87 12.25 -17.36
N TRP A 128 -5.64 12.21 -18.67
CA TRP A 128 -5.53 13.41 -19.48
C TRP A 128 -6.46 13.35 -20.68
N ASN A 129 -7.09 14.48 -21.00
CA ASN A 129 -7.87 14.71 -22.22
C ASN A 129 -7.09 15.68 -23.11
N ALA A 130 -6.84 15.29 -24.37
CA ALA A 130 -6.20 16.19 -25.32
C ALA A 130 -7.08 17.39 -25.62
N ASN A 131 -6.49 18.59 -25.69
CA ASN A 131 -7.19 19.78 -26.10
C ASN A 131 -7.53 19.71 -27.61
N SER A 132 -8.53 20.47 -28.06
CA SER A 132 -8.97 20.47 -29.46
C SER A 132 -7.81 20.79 -30.42
N GLY A 133 -7.77 20.05 -31.54
CA GLY A 133 -6.75 20.22 -32.59
C GLY A 133 -5.38 19.56 -32.33
N ILE A 134 -5.22 18.88 -31.21
CA ILE A 134 -3.99 18.15 -30.92
C ILE A 134 -4.06 16.72 -31.50
N GLU A 135 -3.15 16.38 -32.41
CA GLU A 135 -2.97 15.02 -32.89
C GLU A 135 -2.29 14.16 -31.82
N ILE A 136 -2.92 13.06 -31.45
CA ILE A 136 -2.49 12.17 -30.38
C ILE A 136 -2.37 10.73 -30.83
N PHE A 137 -1.53 9.98 -30.13
CA PHE A 137 -1.43 8.53 -30.21
C PHE A 137 -1.58 7.90 -28.82
N THR A 138 -2.00 6.66 -28.79
CA THR A 138 -2.10 5.86 -27.57
C THR A 138 -0.89 4.97 -27.41
N VAL A 139 -0.38 4.90 -26.18
CA VAL A 139 0.66 3.94 -25.78
C VAL A 139 0.02 3.04 -24.72
N THR A 140 -0.29 1.82 -25.13
CA THR A 140 -0.86 0.79 -24.25
C THR A 140 0.26 -0.04 -23.65
N PHE A 141 0.20 -0.27 -22.36
CA PHE A 141 1.15 -1.09 -21.64
C PHE A 141 0.50 -2.42 -21.25
N MET A 142 1.18 -3.52 -21.53
CA MET A 142 0.80 -4.85 -21.07
C MET A 142 1.80 -5.30 -20.01
N ALA A 143 1.37 -5.40 -18.79
CA ALA A 143 2.25 -5.79 -17.66
C ALA A 143 2.72 -7.25 -17.75
N ASN A 144 2.16 -8.06 -18.63
CA ASN A 144 2.59 -9.44 -18.92
C ASN A 144 2.71 -10.30 -17.65
N GLY A 145 1.64 -10.28 -16.85
CA GLY A 145 1.56 -10.97 -15.56
C GLY A 145 2.13 -10.18 -14.38
N GLY A 146 2.53 -8.94 -14.57
CA GLY A 146 2.80 -7.99 -13.48
C GLY A 146 1.54 -7.27 -13.02
N THR A 147 1.63 -6.59 -11.90
CA THR A 147 0.55 -5.78 -11.32
C THR A 147 1.12 -4.50 -10.71
N PRO A 148 0.38 -3.38 -10.70
CA PRO A 148 -0.86 -3.15 -11.43
C PRO A 148 -0.63 -3.11 -12.95
N GLU A 149 -1.70 -3.30 -13.76
CA GLU A 149 -1.66 -2.99 -15.19
C GLU A 149 -1.60 -1.47 -15.35
N PRO A 150 -0.58 -0.91 -16.03
CA PRO A 150 -0.47 0.54 -16.18
C PRO A 150 -1.60 1.12 -17.06
N LEU A 151 -1.99 2.36 -16.80
CA LEU A 151 -2.92 3.06 -17.66
C LEU A 151 -2.35 3.26 -19.06
N THR A 152 -3.23 3.19 -20.07
CA THR A 152 -2.92 3.65 -21.42
C THR A 152 -2.59 5.14 -21.38
N GLN A 153 -1.45 5.51 -21.95
CA GLN A 153 -1.04 6.90 -22.06
C GLN A 153 -1.51 7.49 -23.38
N ILE A 154 -2.00 8.72 -23.33
CA ILE A 154 -2.28 9.53 -24.49
C ILE A 154 -1.06 10.43 -24.71
N VAL A 155 -0.42 10.31 -25.86
CA VAL A 155 0.81 11.04 -26.19
C VAL A 155 0.56 11.93 -27.41
N LYS A 156 0.93 13.21 -27.33
CA LYS A 156 0.91 14.11 -28.48
C LYS A 156 1.84 13.56 -29.57
N LYS A 157 1.48 13.71 -30.81
CA LYS A 157 2.34 13.38 -31.97
C LYS A 157 3.75 13.93 -31.77
N ASN A 158 4.74 13.09 -31.99
CA ASN A 158 6.17 13.33 -31.76
C ASN A 158 6.55 13.59 -30.28
N GLY A 159 5.65 13.46 -29.33
CA GLY A 159 5.97 13.40 -27.90
C GLY A 159 6.53 12.03 -27.49
N THR A 160 6.89 11.87 -26.25
CA THR A 160 7.46 10.63 -25.70
C THR A 160 6.52 10.01 -24.67
N ALA A 161 6.50 8.68 -24.59
CA ALA A 161 5.81 7.96 -23.53
C ALA A 161 6.59 8.07 -22.20
N GLN A 162 5.87 8.02 -21.08
CA GLN A 162 6.47 7.93 -19.76
C GLN A 162 6.60 6.46 -19.37
N LYS A 163 7.75 6.09 -18.81
CA LYS A 163 7.96 4.72 -18.31
C LYS A 163 7.03 4.48 -17.12
N PRO A 164 6.19 3.42 -17.14
CA PRO A 164 5.37 3.08 -15.98
C PRO A 164 6.24 2.77 -14.77
N ILE A 165 5.77 3.18 -13.60
CA ILE A 165 6.39 2.91 -12.32
C ILE A 165 5.50 1.95 -11.51
N ASP A 166 6.09 1.31 -10.50
CA ASP A 166 5.39 0.45 -9.53
C ASP A 166 4.75 -0.83 -10.10
N VAL A 167 5.07 -1.23 -11.34
CA VAL A 167 4.67 -2.53 -11.88
C VAL A 167 5.57 -3.62 -11.29
N LYS A 168 4.98 -4.59 -10.61
CA LYS A 168 5.68 -5.68 -9.91
C LYS A 168 5.15 -7.03 -10.35
N LYS A 169 5.98 -8.04 -10.28
CA LYS A 169 5.61 -9.45 -10.47
C LYS A 169 6.36 -10.29 -9.45
N GLU A 170 5.61 -11.03 -8.64
CA GLU A 170 6.19 -11.84 -7.58
C GLU A 170 7.20 -12.86 -8.15
N GLY A 171 8.39 -12.91 -7.55
CA GLY A 171 9.48 -13.76 -8.00
C GLY A 171 10.21 -13.30 -9.26
N PHE A 172 9.92 -12.10 -9.80
CA PHE A 172 10.54 -11.59 -11.02
C PHE A 172 11.03 -10.15 -10.87
N THR A 173 12.03 -9.81 -11.68
CA THR A 173 12.54 -8.43 -11.83
C THR A 173 12.15 -7.89 -13.20
N LEU A 174 11.60 -6.66 -13.25
CA LEU A 174 11.28 -5.98 -14.50
C LEU A 174 12.56 -5.54 -15.22
N LYS A 175 12.81 -6.10 -16.40
CA LYS A 175 13.98 -5.74 -17.25
C LYS A 175 13.70 -4.52 -18.10
N GLY A 176 12.46 -4.28 -18.45
CA GLY A 176 12.05 -3.15 -19.28
C GLY A 176 10.77 -3.44 -20.05
N TRP A 177 10.56 -2.65 -21.08
CA TRP A 177 9.41 -2.72 -21.97
C TRP A 177 9.88 -2.96 -23.41
N THR A 178 9.12 -3.72 -24.19
CA THR A 178 9.44 -4.01 -25.59
C THR A 178 8.29 -3.62 -26.50
N LEU A 179 8.64 -3.13 -27.69
CA LEU A 179 7.76 -2.99 -28.85
C LEU A 179 8.13 -4.09 -29.85
N ASP A 180 7.18 -4.96 -30.18
CA ASP A 180 7.38 -6.09 -31.10
C ASP A 180 8.62 -6.95 -30.78
N GLY A 181 8.91 -7.12 -29.49
CA GLY A 181 10.04 -7.91 -28.98
C GLY A 181 11.37 -7.15 -28.88
N VAL A 182 11.46 -5.93 -29.39
CA VAL A 182 12.64 -5.07 -29.30
C VAL A 182 12.52 -4.13 -28.08
N ALA A 183 13.62 -3.96 -27.33
CA ALA A 183 13.65 -3.06 -26.17
C ALA A 183 13.23 -1.64 -26.57
N TYR A 184 12.24 -1.09 -25.88
CA TYR A 184 11.71 0.25 -26.16
C TYR A 184 12.49 1.31 -25.41
N ASN A 185 12.93 2.33 -26.18
CA ASN A 185 13.56 3.52 -25.59
C ASN A 185 12.51 4.61 -25.39
N PHE A 186 12.29 4.99 -24.14
CA PHE A 186 11.30 6.01 -23.76
C PHE A 186 11.66 7.45 -24.18
N THR A 187 12.80 7.66 -24.81
CA THR A 187 13.14 8.94 -25.49
C THR A 187 12.67 8.96 -26.95
N THR A 188 12.16 7.84 -27.47
CA THR A 188 11.67 7.73 -28.85
C THR A 188 10.35 8.48 -29.01
N ALA A 189 10.27 9.30 -30.06
CA ALA A 189 9.04 10.00 -30.42
C ALA A 189 7.93 9.01 -30.84
N VAL A 190 6.73 9.20 -30.28
CA VAL A 190 5.55 8.41 -30.60
C VAL A 190 4.91 9.00 -31.85
N THR A 191 4.85 8.21 -32.93
CA THR A 191 4.31 8.61 -34.24
C THR A 191 3.13 7.74 -34.70
N ALA A 192 2.77 6.73 -33.89
CA ALA A 192 1.63 5.83 -34.12
C ALA A 192 1.14 5.29 -32.77
N ASN A 193 -0.04 4.67 -32.76
CA ASN A 193 -0.50 3.87 -31.63
C ASN A 193 0.41 2.66 -31.45
N ILE A 194 0.90 2.43 -30.23
CA ILE A 194 1.81 1.32 -29.93
C ILE A 194 1.37 0.54 -28.69
N VAL A 195 1.79 -0.74 -28.65
CA VAL A 195 1.58 -1.62 -27.48
C VAL A 195 2.95 -2.06 -26.95
N LEU A 196 3.25 -1.69 -25.74
CA LEU A 196 4.48 -2.05 -25.06
C LEU A 196 4.22 -3.20 -24.08
N LYS A 197 5.10 -4.24 -24.12
CA LYS A 197 4.99 -5.42 -23.27
C LYS A 197 6.13 -5.45 -22.25
N ALA A 198 5.80 -5.68 -20.99
CA ALA A 198 6.80 -5.86 -19.92
C ALA A 198 7.63 -7.12 -20.15
N GLN A 199 8.94 -6.99 -19.94
CA GLN A 199 9.88 -8.11 -19.95
C GLN A 199 10.34 -8.41 -18.53
N TRP A 200 10.17 -9.65 -18.12
CA TRP A 200 10.47 -10.13 -16.77
C TRP A 200 11.59 -11.14 -16.77
N GLU A 201 12.49 -11.03 -15.81
CA GLU A 201 13.51 -12.01 -15.50
C GLU A 201 13.19 -12.69 -14.16
N ALA A 202 13.23 -14.02 -14.11
CA ALA A 202 13.02 -14.74 -12.86
C ALA A 202 14.16 -14.45 -11.87
N ASN A 203 13.82 -14.20 -10.62
CA ASN A 203 14.82 -14.00 -9.56
C ASN A 203 15.55 -15.30 -9.26
N ALA A 204 16.75 -15.21 -8.73
CA ALA A 204 17.52 -16.40 -8.35
C ALA A 204 16.72 -17.31 -7.39
N GLY A 205 16.72 -18.61 -7.65
CA GLY A 205 15.98 -19.61 -6.86
C GLY A 205 14.50 -19.79 -7.25
N VAL A 206 13.97 -19.00 -8.18
CA VAL A 206 12.60 -19.16 -8.70
C VAL A 206 12.60 -20.21 -9.82
N THR A 207 11.86 -21.30 -9.63
CA THR A 207 11.63 -22.31 -10.69
C THR A 207 10.46 -21.89 -11.58
N VAL A 208 10.73 -21.68 -12.87
CA VAL A 208 9.71 -21.29 -13.86
C VAL A 208 9.19 -22.53 -14.61
N ARG A 209 7.88 -22.63 -14.80
CA ARG A 209 7.24 -23.66 -15.63
C ARG A 209 6.47 -22.98 -16.78
N LYS A 210 6.61 -23.52 -17.97
CA LYS A 210 5.85 -23.06 -19.15
C LYS A 210 4.57 -23.87 -19.26
N VAL A 211 3.43 -23.18 -19.35
CA VAL A 211 2.13 -23.78 -19.66
C VAL A 211 1.71 -23.27 -21.04
N THR A 212 1.37 -24.20 -21.93
CA THR A 212 0.89 -23.87 -23.28
C THR A 212 -0.56 -24.34 -23.40
N TYR A 213 -1.45 -23.44 -23.75
CA TYR A 213 -2.83 -23.77 -24.09
C TYR A 213 -2.93 -23.93 -25.61
N VAL A 214 -3.47 -25.06 -26.06
CA VAL A 214 -3.73 -25.32 -27.47
C VAL A 214 -5.25 -25.41 -27.64
N ALA A 215 -5.84 -24.52 -28.45
CA ALA A 215 -7.24 -24.65 -28.85
C ALA A 215 -7.33 -25.67 -30.00
N ASN A 216 -8.14 -26.71 -29.83
CA ASN A 216 -8.46 -27.69 -30.86
C ASN A 216 -9.66 -27.19 -31.68
#